data_5d554db8ac61ce410a5b87025a5dcdc1
#
_entry.id   5d554db8ac61ce410a5b87025a5dcdc1
#
_cell.length_a   1.000
_cell.length_b   1.000
_cell.length_c   1.000
_cell.angle_alpha   90.00
_cell.angle_beta   90.00
_cell.angle_gamma   90.00
#
_symmetry.space_group_name_H-M   'P 1'
#
loop_
_entity.id
_entity.type
_entity.pdbx_description
1 polymer ?
#
loop_
_entity_poly.entity_id
_entity_poly.type
_entity_poly.pdbx_seq_one_letter_code
_entity_poly.pdbx_strand_id
1 'polypeptide(L)'
;QDGGYMRIQQSGWEMKRDLDRIPWCSAILTAVNVIVFLACQFYGNVLYAQGSFSILYLIRNGEYYRLVTAMFLHADISHLANNMILLYFGGEIVEKTIGKVRYLILFFLSGICGNLLSAVYELSTGSFYESIGASGAVFGLIGGLLYLVIARKGRAASISVQRMALMILLSLYSGFQSVRVNNAAHLGGLLSGFLAAFLLCHVGRLPGERARRME
;
A
#
# COMPACT_ATOMS: atom_id res chain seq x y z
N GLN A 1 -24.12 -8.83 44.55
CA GLN A 1 -22.90 -9.35 43.88
C GLN A 1 -22.95 -9.27 42.34
N ASP A 2 -24.08 -8.88 41.71
CA ASP A 2 -24.26 -8.90 40.24
C ASP A 2 -23.71 -7.68 39.47
N GLY A 3 -23.44 -6.55 40.17
CA GLY A 3 -22.96 -5.33 39.51
C GLY A 3 -21.50 -5.38 38.99
N GLY A 4 -20.69 -6.31 39.51
CA GLY A 4 -19.28 -6.48 39.11
C GLY A 4 -19.14 -7.24 37.79
N TYR A 5 -19.95 -8.28 37.58
CA TYR A 5 -19.92 -9.11 36.36
C TYR A 5 -20.38 -8.34 35.12
N MET A 6 -21.44 -7.52 35.23
CA MET A 6 -21.89 -6.67 34.12
C MET A 6 -20.86 -5.62 33.71
N ARG A 7 -20.15 -5.06 34.66
CA ARG A 7 -19.11 -4.04 34.37
C ARG A 7 -17.89 -4.63 33.65
N ILE A 8 -17.50 -5.87 33.99
CA ILE A 8 -16.40 -6.59 33.35
C ILE A 8 -16.78 -6.99 31.93
N GLN A 9 -18.01 -7.46 31.69
CA GLN A 9 -18.49 -7.76 30.35
C GLN A 9 -18.58 -6.52 29.47
N GLN A 10 -19.11 -5.40 29.97
CA GLN A 10 -19.17 -4.14 29.20
C GLN A 10 -17.77 -3.64 28.82
N SER A 11 -16.81 -3.66 29.74
CA SER A 11 -15.41 -3.27 29.44
C SER A 11 -14.75 -4.19 28.41
N GLY A 12 -15.06 -5.49 28.43
CA GLY A 12 -14.56 -6.44 27.43
C GLY A 12 -15.11 -6.20 26.04
N TRP A 13 -16.40 -5.84 25.92
CA TRP A 13 -17.03 -5.49 24.64
C TRP A 13 -16.56 -4.14 24.09
N GLU A 14 -16.30 -3.16 24.93
CA GLU A 14 -15.73 -1.86 24.54
C GLU A 14 -14.31 -2.01 24.06
N MET A 15 -13.46 -2.74 24.79
CA MET A 15 -12.09 -3.04 24.39
C MET A 15 -12.04 -3.81 23.06
N LYS A 16 -12.91 -4.80 22.86
CA LYS A 16 -12.99 -5.54 21.60
C LYS A 16 -13.39 -4.64 20.42
N ARG A 17 -14.39 -3.76 20.62
CA ARG A 17 -14.79 -2.77 19.61
C ARG A 17 -13.68 -1.80 19.25
N ASP A 18 -12.88 -1.38 20.23
CA ASP A 18 -11.76 -0.46 20.00
C ASP A 18 -10.60 -1.14 19.28
N LEU A 19 -10.30 -2.41 19.60
CA LEU A 19 -9.31 -3.23 18.89
C LEU A 19 -9.75 -3.49 17.43
N ASP A 20 -11.03 -3.70 17.17
CA ASP A 20 -11.56 -3.87 15.81
C ASP A 20 -11.51 -2.58 14.96
N ARG A 21 -11.34 -1.43 15.61
CA ARG A 21 -11.15 -0.13 14.93
C ARG A 21 -9.72 0.11 14.47
N ILE A 22 -8.73 -0.59 15.04
CA ILE A 22 -7.32 -0.42 14.67
C ILE A 22 -7.07 -1.04 13.29
N PRO A 23 -6.45 -0.30 12.34
CA PRO A 23 -6.06 -0.82 11.04
C PRO A 23 -4.77 -1.64 11.18
N TRP A 24 -4.92 -2.87 11.68
CA TRP A 24 -3.78 -3.72 12.04
C TRP A 24 -2.82 -3.99 10.89
N CYS A 25 -3.33 -4.21 9.67
CA CYS A 25 -2.46 -4.50 8.54
C CYS A 25 -1.64 -3.26 8.15
N SER A 26 -2.27 -2.09 8.11
CA SER A 26 -1.58 -0.81 7.85
C SER A 26 -0.56 -0.50 8.93
N ALA A 27 -0.90 -0.73 10.21
CA ALA A 27 0.00 -0.52 11.34
C ALA A 27 1.20 -1.48 11.31
N ILE A 28 0.96 -2.77 11.05
CA ILE A 28 2.01 -3.79 10.97
C ILE A 28 2.94 -3.51 9.79
N LEU A 29 2.41 -3.21 8.60
CA LEU A 29 3.23 -2.87 7.43
C LEU A 29 4.07 -1.62 7.68
N THR A 30 3.51 -0.60 8.34
CA THR A 30 4.26 0.60 8.76
C THR A 30 5.38 0.22 9.73
N ALA A 31 5.09 -0.56 10.77
CA ALA A 31 6.08 -0.99 11.74
C ALA A 31 7.21 -1.82 11.09
N VAL A 32 6.88 -2.75 10.19
CA VAL A 32 7.87 -3.55 9.46
C VAL A 32 8.80 -2.64 8.65
N ASN A 33 8.27 -1.66 7.92
CA ASN A 33 9.09 -0.72 7.15
C ASN A 33 10.04 0.08 8.04
N VAL A 34 9.55 0.57 9.20
CA VAL A 34 10.39 1.29 10.17
C VAL A 34 11.48 0.38 10.73
N ILE A 35 11.15 -0.86 11.11
CA ILE A 35 12.11 -1.84 11.63
C ILE A 35 13.18 -2.16 10.58
N VAL A 36 12.79 -2.42 9.32
CA VAL A 36 13.73 -2.68 8.22
C VAL A 36 14.64 -1.47 7.98
N PHE A 37 14.09 -0.26 7.99
CA PHE A 37 14.89 0.95 7.85
C PHE A 37 15.93 1.09 8.97
N LEU A 38 15.52 0.88 10.22
CA LEU A 38 16.46 0.89 11.36
C LEU A 38 17.51 -0.20 11.23
N ALA A 39 17.13 -1.41 10.80
CA ALA A 39 18.10 -2.49 10.53
C ALA A 39 19.12 -2.09 9.45
N CYS A 40 18.69 -1.39 8.39
CA CYS A 40 19.61 -0.88 7.38
C CYS A 40 20.64 0.10 7.93
N GLN A 41 20.30 0.88 8.98
CA GLN A 41 21.28 1.77 9.62
C GLN A 41 22.38 0.98 10.38
N PHE A 42 22.07 -0.21 10.91
CA PHE A 42 23.03 -1.06 11.62
C PHE A 42 23.85 -1.93 10.67
N TYR A 43 23.22 -2.52 9.66
CA TYR A 43 23.88 -3.47 8.72
C TYR A 43 24.46 -2.78 7.48
N GLY A 44 24.29 -1.45 7.35
CA GLY A 44 24.82 -0.67 6.24
C GLY A 44 24.26 -1.12 4.90
N ASN A 45 25.11 -1.12 3.86
CA ASN A 45 24.68 -1.39 2.49
C ASN A 45 24.31 -2.86 2.20
N VAL A 46 24.52 -3.80 3.13
CA VAL A 46 24.28 -5.23 2.87
C VAL A 46 22.81 -5.50 2.54
N LEU A 47 21.88 -4.94 3.33
CA LEU A 47 20.44 -5.14 3.10
C LEU A 47 19.96 -4.47 1.79
N TYR A 48 20.54 -3.34 1.43
CA TYR A 48 20.25 -2.69 0.14
C TYR A 48 20.76 -3.55 -1.03
N ALA A 49 22.00 -4.02 -0.98
CA ALA A 49 22.58 -4.87 -2.01
C ALA A 49 21.81 -6.18 -2.21
N GLN A 50 21.25 -6.74 -1.13
CA GLN A 50 20.49 -8.00 -1.19
C GLN A 50 19.00 -7.81 -1.49
N GLY A 51 18.42 -6.63 -1.23
CA GLY A 51 16.98 -6.45 -1.28
C GLY A 51 16.47 -5.44 -2.31
N SER A 52 17.33 -4.56 -2.87
CA SER A 52 16.95 -3.62 -3.92
C SER A 52 16.52 -4.34 -5.21
N PHE A 53 15.65 -3.72 -5.98
CA PHE A 53 15.11 -4.28 -7.22
C PHE A 53 15.74 -3.62 -8.45
N SER A 54 16.18 -4.43 -9.40
CA SER A 54 16.38 -4.09 -10.80
C SER A 54 16.05 -5.30 -11.65
N ILE A 55 15.61 -5.07 -12.89
CA ILE A 55 15.32 -6.16 -13.84
C ILE A 55 16.54 -7.06 -14.09
N LEU A 56 17.74 -6.52 -13.97
CA LEU A 56 18.96 -7.30 -14.16
C LEU A 56 19.11 -8.44 -13.16
N TYR A 57 18.70 -8.23 -11.89
CA TYR A 57 18.71 -9.29 -10.87
C TYR A 57 17.73 -10.43 -11.20
N LEU A 58 16.57 -10.09 -11.79
CA LEU A 58 15.62 -11.10 -12.22
C LEU A 58 16.13 -11.93 -13.39
N ILE A 59 16.65 -11.26 -14.44
CA ILE A 59 17.06 -11.92 -15.68
C ILE A 59 18.34 -12.74 -15.49
N ARG A 60 19.32 -12.19 -14.77
CA ARG A 60 20.64 -12.82 -14.63
C ARG A 60 20.70 -13.86 -13.53
N ASN A 61 20.01 -13.58 -12.41
CA ASN A 61 20.18 -14.35 -11.18
C ASN A 61 18.90 -15.10 -10.74
N GLY A 62 17.74 -14.81 -11.35
CA GLY A 62 16.44 -15.37 -10.91
C GLY A 62 15.98 -14.87 -9.54
N GLU A 63 16.41 -13.67 -9.10
CA GLU A 63 16.16 -13.15 -7.75
C GLU A 63 14.78 -12.48 -7.64
N TYR A 64 13.71 -13.26 -7.91
CA TYR A 64 12.32 -12.77 -7.91
C TYR A 64 11.84 -12.22 -6.57
N TYR A 65 12.45 -12.63 -5.45
CA TYR A 65 12.14 -12.15 -4.11
C TYR A 65 12.33 -10.63 -3.99
N ARG A 66 13.18 -10.03 -4.82
CA ARG A 66 13.44 -8.58 -4.85
C ARG A 66 12.22 -7.76 -5.28
N LEU A 67 11.28 -8.35 -6.00
CA LEU A 67 9.98 -7.72 -6.28
C LEU A 67 9.22 -7.32 -5.01
N VAL A 68 9.46 -8.06 -3.92
CA VAL A 68 8.82 -7.82 -2.62
C VAL A 68 9.77 -7.13 -1.65
N THR A 69 11.03 -7.58 -1.53
CA THR A 69 11.95 -7.03 -0.52
C THR A 69 12.26 -5.56 -0.74
N ALA A 70 12.36 -5.12 -2.00
CA ALA A 70 12.57 -3.71 -2.34
C ALA A 70 11.47 -2.79 -1.81
N MET A 71 10.25 -3.29 -1.63
CA MET A 71 9.12 -2.52 -1.10
C MET A 71 9.31 -2.10 0.37
N PHE A 72 10.25 -2.70 1.08
CA PHE A 72 10.51 -2.43 2.51
C PHE A 72 11.78 -1.63 2.76
N LEU A 73 12.58 -1.36 1.73
CA LEU A 73 13.81 -0.58 1.83
C LEU A 73 13.53 0.91 1.55
N HIS A 74 14.20 1.79 2.27
CA HIS A 74 14.05 3.25 2.09
C HIS A 74 15.41 3.95 2.14
N ALA A 75 15.65 4.87 1.20
CA ALA A 75 16.93 5.55 1.04
C ALA A 75 17.29 6.48 2.21
N ASP A 76 16.28 7.18 2.74
CA ASP A 76 16.44 8.17 3.79
C ASP A 76 15.16 8.32 4.61
N ILE A 77 15.25 9.07 5.71
CA ILE A 77 14.13 9.25 6.66
C ILE A 77 12.95 10.02 6.03
N SER A 78 13.20 10.94 5.11
CA SER A 78 12.11 11.68 4.45
C SER A 78 11.34 10.79 3.48
N HIS A 79 12.05 9.92 2.75
CA HIS A 79 11.44 8.89 1.90
C HIS A 79 10.59 7.92 2.71
N LEU A 80 11.13 7.41 3.84
CA LEU A 80 10.37 6.57 4.77
C LEU A 80 9.14 7.29 5.29
N ALA A 81 9.29 8.49 5.86
CA ALA A 81 8.20 9.23 6.50
C ALA A 81 7.05 9.49 5.54
N ASN A 82 7.35 9.95 4.30
CA ASN A 82 6.33 10.20 3.29
C ASN A 82 5.54 8.93 2.95
N ASN A 83 6.24 7.81 2.78
CA ASN A 83 5.57 6.52 2.54
C ASN A 83 4.73 6.08 3.74
N MET A 84 5.25 6.19 4.97
CA MET A 84 4.55 5.73 6.16
C MET A 84 3.30 6.55 6.49
N ILE A 85 3.32 7.85 6.27
CA ILE A 85 2.13 8.70 6.41
C ILE A 85 1.02 8.22 5.48
N LEU A 86 1.34 8.03 4.20
CA LEU A 86 0.35 7.58 3.22
C LEU A 86 -0.07 6.12 3.44
N LEU A 87 0.86 5.24 3.82
CA LEU A 87 0.60 3.84 4.12
C LEU A 87 -0.33 3.70 5.32
N TYR A 88 -0.09 4.45 6.41
CA TYR A 88 -0.90 4.37 7.62
C TYR A 88 -2.28 4.99 7.42
N PHE A 89 -2.35 6.28 7.07
CA PHE A 89 -3.63 7.00 6.97
C PHE A 89 -4.44 6.64 5.73
N GLY A 90 -3.81 6.52 4.56
CA GLY A 90 -4.48 6.08 3.33
C GLY A 90 -4.84 4.60 3.40
N GLY A 91 -3.93 3.78 3.92
CA GLY A 91 -4.12 2.35 4.13
C GLY A 91 -5.26 2.05 5.10
N GLU A 92 -5.38 2.79 6.21
CA GLU A 92 -6.49 2.67 7.16
C GLU A 92 -7.85 2.75 6.47
N ILE A 93 -8.03 3.73 5.60
CA ILE A 93 -9.30 3.94 4.90
C ILE A 93 -9.60 2.75 3.98
N VAL A 94 -8.60 2.27 3.23
CA VAL A 94 -8.75 1.13 2.34
C VAL A 94 -9.01 -0.14 3.14
N GLU A 95 -8.20 -0.43 4.18
CA GLU A 95 -8.32 -1.62 5.02
C GLU A 95 -9.70 -1.73 5.67
N LYS A 96 -10.20 -0.62 6.26
CA LYS A 96 -11.55 -0.58 6.87
C LYS A 96 -12.67 -0.71 5.84
N THR A 97 -12.41 -0.34 4.59
CA THR A 97 -13.43 -0.36 3.53
C THR A 97 -13.57 -1.72 2.85
N ILE A 98 -12.45 -2.38 2.53
CA ILE A 98 -12.46 -3.66 1.78
C ILE A 98 -12.08 -4.88 2.62
N GLY A 99 -11.64 -4.66 3.86
CA GLY A 99 -11.22 -5.70 4.81
C GLY A 99 -9.74 -6.08 4.67
N LYS A 100 -9.21 -6.69 5.74
CA LYS A 100 -7.76 -6.97 5.93
C LYS A 100 -7.13 -7.78 4.79
N VAL A 101 -7.76 -8.89 4.41
CA VAL A 101 -7.20 -9.79 3.39
C VAL A 101 -7.12 -9.11 2.02
N ARG A 102 -8.21 -8.45 1.60
CA ARG A 102 -8.25 -7.74 0.31
C ARG A 102 -7.27 -6.56 0.30
N TYR A 103 -7.11 -5.88 1.43
CA TYR A 103 -6.12 -4.82 1.60
C TYR A 103 -4.69 -5.34 1.38
N LEU A 104 -4.32 -6.46 2.01
CA LEU A 104 -2.99 -7.06 1.82
C LEU A 104 -2.77 -7.50 0.38
N ILE A 105 -3.76 -8.14 -0.26
CA ILE A 105 -3.69 -8.51 -1.68
C ILE A 105 -3.45 -7.26 -2.54
N LEU A 106 -4.21 -6.19 -2.31
CA LEU A 106 -4.08 -4.94 -3.04
C LEU A 106 -2.69 -4.34 -2.85
N PHE A 107 -2.18 -4.27 -1.62
CA PHE A 107 -0.87 -3.72 -1.29
C PHE A 107 0.27 -4.46 -2.01
N PHE A 108 0.35 -5.78 -1.83
CA PHE A 108 1.42 -6.58 -2.42
C PHE A 108 1.33 -6.65 -3.95
N LEU A 109 0.13 -6.85 -4.49
CA LEU A 109 -0.09 -6.90 -5.94
C LEU A 109 0.33 -5.58 -6.59
N SER A 110 -0.05 -4.45 -6.00
CA SER A 110 0.29 -3.13 -6.55
C SER A 110 1.79 -2.85 -6.50
N GLY A 111 2.46 -3.21 -5.42
CA GLY A 111 3.90 -3.04 -5.30
C GLY A 111 4.66 -3.91 -6.30
N ILE A 112 4.27 -5.18 -6.46
CA ILE A 112 4.85 -6.10 -7.45
C ILE A 112 4.61 -5.57 -8.87
N CYS A 113 3.38 -5.19 -9.22
CA CYS A 113 3.08 -4.63 -10.54
C CYS A 113 3.82 -3.31 -10.79
N GLY A 114 3.99 -2.49 -9.75
CA GLY A 114 4.83 -1.29 -9.82
C GLY A 114 6.27 -1.62 -10.22
N ASN A 115 6.90 -2.56 -9.52
CA ASN A 115 8.25 -3.02 -9.84
C ASN A 115 8.34 -3.67 -11.24
N LEU A 116 7.31 -4.43 -11.66
CA LEU A 116 7.27 -5.01 -13.02
C LEU A 116 7.15 -3.92 -14.10
N LEU A 117 6.35 -2.86 -13.89
CA LEU A 117 6.30 -1.76 -14.86
C LEU A 117 7.62 -0.99 -14.91
N SER A 118 8.28 -0.81 -13.77
CA SER A 118 9.66 -0.29 -13.73
C SER A 118 10.62 -1.14 -14.55
N ALA A 119 10.55 -2.47 -14.42
CA ALA A 119 11.35 -3.40 -15.21
C ALA A 119 11.13 -3.24 -16.72
N VAL A 120 9.88 -3.11 -17.15
CA VAL A 120 9.53 -2.84 -18.56
C VAL A 120 10.12 -1.51 -19.02
N TYR A 121 10.07 -0.48 -18.19
CA TYR A 121 10.65 0.82 -18.47
C TYR A 121 12.18 0.74 -18.59
N GLU A 122 12.86 0.06 -17.65
CA GLU A 122 14.32 -0.18 -17.70
C GLU A 122 14.74 -0.86 -19.01
N LEU A 123 14.01 -1.92 -19.42
CA LEU A 123 14.28 -2.65 -20.67
C LEU A 123 14.05 -1.78 -21.92
N SER A 124 13.01 -0.94 -21.90
CA SER A 124 12.65 -0.10 -23.05
C SER A 124 13.60 1.08 -23.27
N THR A 125 14.19 1.58 -22.17
CA THR A 125 15.08 2.76 -22.20
C THR A 125 16.56 2.37 -22.20
N GLY A 126 16.90 1.13 -21.84
CA GLY A 126 18.28 0.70 -21.59
C GLY A 126 18.90 1.33 -20.35
N SER A 127 18.11 2.01 -19.51
CA SER A 127 18.57 2.68 -18.28
C SER A 127 18.25 1.82 -17.07
N PHE A 128 19.25 1.15 -16.54
CA PHE A 128 19.12 0.23 -15.42
C PHE A 128 19.49 0.93 -14.11
N TYR A 129 18.63 0.81 -13.11
CA TYR A 129 18.85 1.38 -11.78
C TYR A 129 18.27 0.51 -10.69
N GLU A 130 18.76 0.69 -9.48
CA GLU A 130 18.23 0.00 -8.31
C GLU A 130 17.07 0.77 -7.69
N SER A 131 15.92 0.12 -7.61
CA SER A 131 14.69 0.66 -7.02
C SER A 131 14.49 0.14 -5.61
N ILE A 132 14.08 1.05 -4.72
CA ILE A 132 13.68 0.75 -3.34
C ILE A 132 12.51 1.64 -2.93
N GLY A 133 11.68 1.17 -2.02
CA GLY A 133 10.59 1.93 -1.41
C GLY A 133 9.23 1.26 -1.52
N ALA A 134 8.39 1.51 -0.51
CA ALA A 134 6.99 1.11 -0.49
C ALA A 134 6.11 1.88 -1.50
N SER A 135 6.67 2.89 -2.16
CA SER A 135 5.91 3.89 -2.91
C SER A 135 5.05 3.30 -4.03
N GLY A 136 5.50 2.26 -4.74
CA GLY A 136 4.66 1.55 -5.72
C GLY A 136 3.39 0.99 -5.10
N ALA A 137 3.50 0.32 -3.95
CA ALA A 137 2.35 -0.19 -3.21
C ALA A 137 1.48 0.93 -2.61
N VAL A 138 2.10 2.00 -2.12
CA VAL A 138 1.40 3.20 -1.59
C VAL A 138 0.59 3.87 -2.70
N PHE A 139 1.15 4.04 -3.91
CA PHE A 139 0.39 4.51 -5.07
C PHE A 139 -0.74 3.54 -5.45
N GLY A 140 -0.53 2.24 -5.23
CA GLY A 140 -1.59 1.24 -5.35
C GLY A 140 -2.73 1.46 -4.37
N LEU A 141 -2.44 1.78 -3.11
CA LEU A 141 -3.48 2.15 -2.13
C LEU A 141 -4.23 3.42 -2.56
N ILE A 142 -3.53 4.42 -3.11
CA ILE A 142 -4.15 5.63 -3.66
C ILE A 142 -5.06 5.29 -4.85
N GLY A 143 -4.61 4.40 -5.76
CA GLY A 143 -5.42 3.90 -6.87
C GLY A 143 -6.67 3.16 -6.40
N GLY A 144 -6.51 2.29 -5.40
CA GLY A 144 -7.63 1.59 -4.75
C GLY A 144 -8.62 2.54 -4.10
N LEU A 145 -8.12 3.55 -3.38
CA LEU A 145 -8.96 4.57 -2.75
C LEU A 145 -9.70 5.42 -3.80
N LEU A 146 -9.03 5.79 -4.90
CA LEU A 146 -9.67 6.49 -6.03
C LEU A 146 -10.85 5.70 -6.59
N TYR A 147 -10.65 4.37 -6.83
CA TYR A 147 -11.74 3.50 -7.25
C TYR A 147 -12.90 3.51 -6.22
N LEU A 148 -12.59 3.36 -4.92
CA LEU A 148 -13.61 3.31 -3.86
C LEU A 148 -14.43 4.61 -3.77
N VAL A 149 -13.79 5.77 -3.95
CA VAL A 149 -14.47 7.08 -3.96
C VAL A 149 -15.39 7.21 -5.16
N ILE A 150 -14.94 6.79 -6.35
CA ILE A 150 -15.75 6.81 -7.58
C ILE A 150 -16.94 5.85 -7.44
N ALA A 151 -16.69 4.60 -7.03
CA ALA A 151 -17.71 3.56 -6.93
C ALA A 151 -18.80 3.86 -5.89
N ARG A 152 -18.45 4.58 -4.81
CA ARG A 152 -19.38 4.98 -3.75
C ARG A 152 -19.93 6.39 -3.90
N LYS A 153 -19.81 7.01 -5.08
CA LYS A 153 -20.30 8.36 -5.38
C LYS A 153 -19.84 9.40 -4.36
N GLY A 154 -18.56 9.37 -3.98
CA GLY A 154 -17.96 10.32 -3.03
C GLY A 154 -18.24 10.05 -1.54
N ARG A 155 -18.94 8.95 -1.19
CA ARG A 155 -19.30 8.62 0.20
C ARG A 155 -18.23 7.79 0.96
N ALA A 156 -17.11 7.46 0.33
CA ALA A 156 -16.10 6.55 0.93
C ALA A 156 -15.12 7.25 1.89
N ALA A 157 -14.98 8.55 1.79
CA ALA A 157 -14.25 9.43 2.70
C ALA A 157 -14.71 10.87 2.41
N SER A 158 -14.46 11.81 3.30
CA SER A 158 -14.69 13.26 3.07
C SER A 158 -13.73 13.86 2.00
N ILE A 159 -13.05 13.01 1.23
CA ILE A 159 -12.06 13.38 0.21
C ILE A 159 -12.74 13.37 -1.16
N SER A 160 -12.70 14.50 -1.86
CA SER A 160 -13.23 14.59 -3.22
C SER A 160 -12.27 13.98 -4.25
N VAL A 161 -12.82 13.42 -5.34
CA VAL A 161 -12.04 12.88 -6.48
C VAL A 161 -11.06 13.92 -7.02
N GLN A 162 -11.48 15.20 -7.09
CA GLN A 162 -10.64 16.30 -7.59
C GLN A 162 -9.39 16.51 -6.71
N ARG A 163 -9.55 16.49 -5.38
CA ARG A 163 -8.41 16.62 -4.45
C ARG A 163 -7.45 15.44 -4.57
N MET A 164 -7.97 14.23 -4.71
CA MET A 164 -7.16 13.04 -4.92
C MET A 164 -6.40 13.10 -6.26
N ALA A 165 -7.09 13.47 -7.35
CA ALA A 165 -6.46 13.62 -8.65
C ALA A 165 -5.34 14.67 -8.61
N LEU A 166 -5.56 15.81 -7.95
CA LEU A 166 -4.55 16.85 -7.77
C LEU A 166 -3.34 16.33 -6.98
N MET A 167 -3.56 15.60 -5.87
CA MET A 167 -2.48 15.00 -5.08
C MET A 167 -1.65 14.01 -5.90
N ILE A 168 -2.29 13.16 -6.69
CA ILE A 168 -1.62 12.20 -7.58
C ILE A 168 -0.78 12.95 -8.62
N LEU A 169 -1.36 13.94 -9.29
CA LEU A 169 -0.66 14.74 -10.31
C LEU A 169 0.55 15.47 -9.73
N LEU A 170 0.41 16.10 -8.56
CA LEU A 170 1.51 16.77 -7.89
C LEU A 170 2.62 15.80 -7.46
N SER A 171 2.25 14.61 -6.97
CA SER A 171 3.22 13.59 -6.57
C SER A 171 3.98 13.04 -7.77
N LEU A 172 3.31 12.76 -8.88
CA LEU A 172 3.96 12.32 -10.12
C LEU A 172 4.83 13.42 -10.71
N TYR A 173 4.34 14.68 -10.75
CA TYR A 173 5.11 15.82 -11.23
C TYR A 173 6.37 16.04 -10.40
N SER A 174 6.28 16.02 -9.08
CA SER A 174 7.44 16.09 -8.19
C SER A 174 8.43 14.95 -8.45
N GLY A 175 7.93 13.77 -8.75
CA GLY A 175 8.76 12.62 -9.13
C GLY A 175 9.51 12.83 -10.45
N PHE A 176 8.90 13.49 -11.45
CA PHE A 176 9.59 13.81 -12.72
C PHE A 176 10.71 14.82 -12.55
N GLN A 177 10.64 15.68 -11.53
CA GLN A 177 11.70 16.64 -11.21
C GLN A 177 12.87 16.00 -10.44
N SER A 178 12.72 14.76 -9.97
CA SER A 178 13.74 14.07 -9.18
C SER A 178 14.26 12.83 -9.90
N VAL A 179 15.56 12.78 -10.14
CA VAL A 179 16.26 11.63 -10.75
C VAL A 179 16.19 10.37 -9.87
N ARG A 180 15.77 10.54 -8.60
CA ARG A 180 15.72 9.45 -7.60
C ARG A 180 14.33 8.81 -7.45
N VAL A 181 13.32 9.28 -8.21
CA VAL A 181 11.96 8.79 -8.07
C VAL A 181 11.59 7.88 -9.25
N ASN A 182 11.18 6.67 -8.94
CA ASN A 182 10.75 5.69 -9.93
C ASN A 182 9.26 5.91 -10.31
N ASN A 183 9.01 6.84 -11.23
CA ASN A 183 7.65 7.14 -11.70
C ASN A 183 6.98 5.97 -12.43
N ALA A 184 7.73 5.08 -13.07
CA ALA A 184 7.16 3.89 -13.68
C ALA A 184 6.55 2.96 -12.62
N ALA A 185 7.27 2.77 -11.49
CA ALA A 185 6.72 2.00 -10.36
C ALA A 185 5.48 2.67 -9.74
N HIS A 186 5.47 4.00 -9.62
CA HIS A 186 4.31 4.76 -9.12
C HIS A 186 3.09 4.58 -10.02
N LEU A 187 3.25 4.75 -11.32
CA LEU A 187 2.17 4.59 -12.30
C LEU A 187 1.67 3.15 -12.33
N GLY A 188 2.59 2.17 -12.33
CA GLY A 188 2.25 0.74 -12.28
C GLY A 188 1.45 0.38 -11.03
N GLY A 189 1.89 0.89 -9.88
CA GLY A 189 1.19 0.74 -8.61
C GLY A 189 -0.22 1.35 -8.64
N LEU A 190 -0.32 2.61 -9.08
CA LEU A 190 -1.60 3.33 -9.16
C LEU A 190 -2.64 2.60 -10.02
N LEU A 191 -2.24 2.20 -11.24
CA LEU A 191 -3.14 1.53 -12.19
C LEU A 191 -3.53 0.14 -11.70
N SER A 192 -2.57 -0.65 -11.23
CA SER A 192 -2.84 -2.00 -10.72
C SER A 192 -3.66 -1.98 -9.43
N GLY A 193 -3.44 -1.00 -8.54
CA GLY A 193 -4.23 -0.83 -7.33
C GLY A 193 -5.68 -0.44 -7.60
N PHE A 194 -5.90 0.45 -8.57
CA PHE A 194 -7.25 0.78 -9.04
C PHE A 194 -7.97 -0.46 -9.60
N LEU A 195 -7.30 -1.21 -10.48
CA LEU A 195 -7.86 -2.42 -11.07
C LEU A 195 -8.07 -3.53 -10.02
N ALA A 196 -7.12 -3.71 -9.10
CA ALA A 196 -7.26 -4.68 -8.02
C ALA A 196 -8.47 -4.35 -7.12
N ALA A 197 -8.66 -3.09 -6.74
CA ALA A 197 -9.83 -2.67 -5.97
C ALA A 197 -11.14 -2.93 -6.72
N PHE A 198 -11.18 -2.63 -8.04
CA PHE A 198 -12.30 -2.95 -8.89
C PHE A 198 -12.63 -4.45 -8.84
N LEU A 199 -11.66 -5.31 -9.12
CA LEU A 199 -11.84 -6.76 -9.15
C LEU A 199 -12.23 -7.31 -7.76
N LEU A 200 -11.51 -6.92 -6.69
CA LEU A 200 -11.76 -7.40 -5.34
C LEU A 200 -13.14 -6.98 -4.80
N CYS A 201 -13.65 -5.82 -5.22
CA CYS A 201 -14.98 -5.39 -4.83
C CYS A 201 -16.10 -6.05 -5.65
N HIS A 202 -15.84 -6.48 -6.90
CA HIS A 202 -16.84 -7.11 -7.76
C HIS A 202 -16.89 -8.62 -7.60
N VAL A 203 -15.74 -9.31 -7.54
CA VAL A 203 -15.65 -10.76 -7.38
C VAL A 203 -16.06 -11.22 -5.97
N GLY A 204 -15.90 -10.36 -4.97
CA GLY A 204 -16.15 -10.70 -3.57
C GLY A 204 -17.49 -10.23 -3.02
N ARG A 205 -18.56 -10.15 -3.81
CA ARG A 205 -19.92 -9.99 -3.26
C ARG A 205 -20.30 -11.26 -2.48
N LEU A 206 -20.01 -11.23 -1.18
CA LEU A 206 -20.40 -12.29 -0.25
C LEU A 206 -21.94 -12.43 -0.25
N PRO A 207 -22.50 -13.67 -0.08
CA PRO A 207 -23.94 -13.93 -0.11
C PRO A 207 -24.80 -13.03 0.79
N GLY A 208 -24.24 -12.46 1.87
CA GLY A 208 -24.94 -11.58 2.81
C GLY A 208 -25.22 -10.15 2.32
N GLU A 209 -24.50 -9.63 1.31
CA GLU A 209 -24.80 -8.29 0.74
C GLU A 209 -25.95 -8.33 -0.29
N ARG A 210 -26.28 -9.51 -0.81
CA ARG A 210 -27.47 -9.69 -1.68
C ARG A 210 -28.78 -9.57 -0.92
N ALA A 211 -28.82 -9.98 0.34
CA ALA A 211 -30.04 -9.95 1.15
C ALA A 211 -30.48 -8.51 1.54
N ARG A 212 -29.52 -7.61 1.81
CA ARG A 212 -29.81 -6.22 2.22
C ARG A 212 -30.28 -5.26 1.12
N ARG A 213 -30.33 -5.68 -0.14
CA ARG A 213 -30.86 -4.87 -1.27
C ARG A 213 -32.27 -5.28 -1.70
N MET A 214 -32.82 -6.33 -1.09
CA MET A 214 -34.18 -6.81 -1.38
C MET A 214 -35.16 -6.46 -0.25
N GLU A 215 -34.67 -5.76 0.77
CA GLU A 215 -35.50 -5.07 1.80
C GLU A 215 -35.48 -3.55 1.53
#